data_6a543e5abf7de6b995fa1b533d78b8a4
#
_entry.id   6a543e5abf7de6b995fa1b533d78b8a4
#
_cell.length_a   1.000
_cell.length_b   1.000
_cell.length_c   1.000
_cell.angle_alpha   90.00
_cell.angle_beta   90.00
_cell.angle_gamma   90.00
#
_symmetry.space_group_name_H-M   'P 1'
#
loop_
_entity.id
_entity.type
_entity.pdbx_description
1 polymer ?
#
loop_
_entity_poly.entity_id
_entity_poly.type
_entity_poly.pdbx_seq_one_letter_code
_entity_poly.pdbx_strand_id
1 'polypeptide(L)'
;MTTGPTTPIARLRDVSKVFDPKGAAVTALSGVSLDIAPAKLTAVMGPSGSGKSTLMHVLAGLDRPTSGTVHLGDEEITKLRDDDLTALRRRRIGFVFQAFNLVPTLTVKENIRLPFELDDRRPKADERAWISTVVHRLGLEDRLKHRPNELSGGQQQRTAIARALATRPDILFADEPTGNLDAKSGREVMAIMSEAVRDFGQSIVLVTHDPIVAAHADRVIFIADGTPATELNDSISPEAIASTMLDIDERADSAVSR
;
A
#
# COMPACT_ATOMS: atom_id res chain seq x y z
N MET A 1 11.24 29.03 3.85
CA MET A 1 10.90 28.59 2.49
C MET A 1 9.51 28.01 2.56
N THR A 2 8.51 28.74 2.07
CA THR A 2 7.12 28.27 1.99
C THR A 2 7.05 27.21 0.88
N THR A 3 6.97 25.95 1.27
CA THR A 3 6.63 24.86 0.34
C THR A 3 5.21 25.13 -0.15
N GLY A 4 5.07 25.49 -1.42
CA GLY A 4 3.74 25.55 -2.07
C GLY A 4 3.01 24.20 -1.95
N PRO A 5 1.70 24.14 -2.14
CA PRO A 5 0.93 22.91 -2.00
C PRO A 5 1.48 21.86 -2.97
N THR A 6 2.10 20.82 -2.43
CA THR A 6 2.60 19.67 -3.21
C THR A 6 1.39 18.92 -3.73
N THR A 7 1.27 18.73 -5.05
CA THR A 7 0.17 17.96 -5.65
C THR A 7 0.13 16.54 -5.04
N PRO A 8 -1.00 16.10 -4.49
CA PRO A 8 -1.13 14.75 -3.95
C PRO A 8 -0.86 13.69 -5.02
N ILE A 9 -0.19 12.59 -4.62
CA ILE A 9 0.08 11.46 -5.53
C ILE A 9 -1.18 10.64 -5.83
N ALA A 10 -2.12 10.59 -4.87
CA ALA A 10 -3.44 10.01 -5.07
C ALA A 10 -4.49 10.81 -4.31
N ARG A 11 -5.72 10.87 -4.82
CA ARG A 11 -6.83 11.65 -4.25
C ARG A 11 -8.14 10.88 -4.34
N LEU A 12 -8.91 10.92 -3.26
CA LEU A 12 -10.31 10.53 -3.22
C LEU A 12 -11.16 11.79 -3.03
N ARG A 13 -12.29 11.86 -3.70
CA ARG A 13 -13.28 12.95 -3.53
C ARG A 13 -14.68 12.35 -3.45
N ASP A 14 -15.29 12.48 -2.27
CA ASP A 14 -16.66 12.02 -1.95
C ASP A 14 -16.91 10.55 -2.33
N VAL A 15 -15.92 9.70 -2.04
CA VAL A 15 -15.92 8.30 -2.45
C VAL A 15 -16.75 7.47 -1.50
N SER A 16 -17.74 6.76 -2.05
CA SER A 16 -18.50 5.74 -1.34
C SER A 16 -18.36 4.39 -2.04
N LYS A 17 -18.34 3.32 -1.25
CA LYS A 17 -18.34 1.94 -1.74
C LYS A 17 -19.36 1.11 -0.98
N VAL A 18 -20.34 0.59 -1.71
CA VAL A 18 -21.36 -0.29 -1.20
C VAL A 18 -21.23 -1.64 -1.90
N PHE A 19 -21.16 -2.70 -1.12
CA PHE A 19 -21.27 -4.07 -1.58
C PHE A 19 -22.71 -4.54 -1.35
N ASP A 20 -23.31 -5.16 -2.33
CA ASP A 20 -24.69 -5.72 -2.21
C ASP A 20 -24.67 -7.23 -2.54
N PRO A 21 -24.11 -8.07 -1.66
CA PRO A 21 -24.20 -9.50 -1.84
C PRO A 21 -25.61 -9.98 -1.51
N LYS A 22 -26.42 -10.25 -2.55
CA LYS A 22 -27.77 -10.85 -2.43
C LYS A 22 -28.80 -9.98 -1.70
N GLY A 23 -28.76 -8.66 -1.87
CA GLY A 23 -29.75 -7.73 -1.31
C GLY A 23 -29.51 -7.32 0.15
N ALA A 24 -28.33 -7.62 0.71
CA ALA A 24 -27.87 -7.12 2.00
C ALA A 24 -26.74 -6.09 1.75
N ALA A 25 -27.13 -4.84 1.53
CA ALA A 25 -26.17 -3.77 1.24
C ALA A 25 -25.26 -3.51 2.45
N VAL A 26 -23.93 -3.57 2.23
CA VAL A 26 -22.92 -3.23 3.22
C VAL A 26 -22.12 -2.03 2.72
N THR A 27 -22.22 -0.90 3.42
CA THR A 27 -21.42 0.29 3.12
C THR A 27 -20.04 0.14 3.71
N ALA A 28 -19.04 -0.06 2.85
CA ALA A 28 -17.65 -0.20 3.26
C ALA A 28 -16.89 1.14 3.30
N LEU A 29 -17.29 2.11 2.46
CA LEU A 29 -16.82 3.50 2.49
C LEU A 29 -18.00 4.45 2.31
N SER A 30 -17.98 5.57 3.03
CA SER A 30 -19.06 6.57 3.04
C SER A 30 -18.50 7.97 2.89
N GLY A 31 -18.61 8.58 1.67
CA GLY A 31 -18.24 9.96 1.39
C GLY A 31 -16.79 10.32 1.69
N VAL A 32 -15.85 9.38 1.49
CA VAL A 32 -14.43 9.57 1.84
C VAL A 32 -13.78 10.58 0.90
N SER A 33 -13.21 11.66 1.48
CA SER A 33 -12.33 12.60 0.79
C SER A 33 -10.97 12.59 1.46
N LEU A 34 -9.91 12.25 0.70
CA LEU A 34 -8.57 12.03 1.25
C LEU A 34 -7.50 12.33 0.20
N ASP A 35 -6.42 12.96 0.64
CA ASP A 35 -5.21 13.22 -0.15
C ASP A 35 -4.04 12.40 0.39
N ILE A 36 -3.32 11.74 -0.51
CA ILE A 36 -2.06 11.02 -0.21
C ILE A 36 -0.89 11.89 -0.70
N ALA A 37 -0.01 12.24 0.22
CA ALA A 37 1.16 13.05 -0.08
C ALA A 37 2.22 12.26 -0.86
N PRO A 38 2.93 12.89 -1.82
CA PRO A 38 4.04 12.25 -2.52
C PRO A 38 5.25 12.07 -1.59
N ALA A 39 6.08 11.07 -1.88
CA ALA A 39 7.33 10.76 -1.19
C ALA A 39 7.17 10.67 0.34
N LYS A 40 6.09 10.05 0.79
CA LYS A 40 5.74 9.82 2.19
C LYS A 40 5.26 8.38 2.40
N LEU A 41 5.49 7.88 3.61
CA LEU A 41 4.86 6.67 4.13
C LEU A 41 3.58 7.09 4.88
N THR A 42 2.43 6.72 4.34
CA THR A 42 1.12 6.94 5.00
C THR A 42 0.58 5.60 5.49
N ALA A 43 0.36 5.46 6.78
CA ALA A 43 -0.31 4.29 7.34
C ALA A 43 -1.82 4.50 7.41
N VAL A 44 -2.59 3.44 7.13
CA VAL A 44 -4.04 3.38 7.30
C VAL A 44 -4.35 2.33 8.36
N MET A 45 -4.98 2.76 9.43
CA MET A 45 -5.32 1.92 10.59
C MET A 45 -6.82 1.98 10.90
N GLY A 46 -7.27 1.13 11.80
CA GLY A 46 -8.66 1.09 12.30
C GLY A 46 -9.11 -0.33 12.63
N PRO A 47 -10.29 -0.49 13.25
CA PRO A 47 -10.86 -1.78 13.61
C PRO A 47 -11.02 -2.74 12.43
N SER A 48 -11.19 -4.03 12.71
CA SER A 48 -11.54 -5.01 11.67
C SER A 48 -12.89 -4.63 11.03
N GLY A 49 -12.96 -4.71 9.70
CA GLY A 49 -14.20 -4.35 8.98
C GLY A 49 -14.41 -2.84 8.78
N SER A 50 -13.54 -1.96 9.25
CA SER A 50 -13.72 -0.50 9.13
C SER A 50 -13.58 0.07 7.72
N GLY A 51 -13.19 -0.74 6.71
CA GLY A 51 -13.06 -0.29 5.32
C GLY A 51 -11.62 -0.06 4.81
N LYS A 52 -10.58 -0.34 5.61
CA LYS A 52 -9.16 -0.10 5.23
C LYS A 52 -8.74 -0.75 3.92
N SER A 53 -8.93 -2.05 3.79
CA SER A 53 -8.59 -2.78 2.56
C SER A 53 -9.43 -2.31 1.37
N THR A 54 -10.72 -1.97 1.60
CA THR A 54 -11.57 -1.38 0.58
C THR A 54 -11.05 -0.02 0.13
N LEU A 55 -10.63 0.84 1.07
CA LEU A 55 -10.01 2.14 0.78
C LEU A 55 -8.75 1.96 -0.09
N MET A 56 -7.87 1.04 0.30
CA MET A 56 -6.67 0.73 -0.46
C MET A 56 -7.00 0.18 -1.86
N HIS A 57 -7.94 -0.74 -1.96
CA HIS A 57 -8.34 -1.31 -3.26
C HIS A 57 -8.94 -0.27 -4.20
N VAL A 58 -9.74 0.66 -3.67
CA VAL A 58 -10.34 1.76 -4.45
C VAL A 58 -9.25 2.75 -4.88
N LEU A 59 -8.33 3.16 -3.97
CA LEU A 59 -7.18 4.01 -4.30
C LEU A 59 -6.28 3.40 -5.38
N ALA A 60 -6.09 2.09 -5.31
CA ALA A 60 -5.25 1.35 -6.24
C ALA A 60 -5.97 0.97 -7.55
N GLY A 61 -7.24 1.34 -7.71
CA GLY A 61 -8.05 0.95 -8.87
C GLY A 61 -8.23 -0.57 -9.01
N LEU A 62 -8.12 -1.32 -7.93
CA LEU A 62 -8.46 -2.75 -7.89
C LEU A 62 -9.97 -2.95 -7.78
N ASP A 63 -10.65 -1.98 -7.18
CA ASP A 63 -12.11 -1.95 -7.08
C ASP A 63 -12.64 -0.56 -7.50
N ARG A 64 -13.84 -0.51 -8.07
CA ARG A 64 -14.48 0.74 -8.47
C ARG A 64 -15.32 1.26 -7.31
N PRO A 65 -15.30 2.57 -7.01
CA PRO A 65 -16.23 3.14 -6.07
C PRO A 65 -17.66 3.08 -6.61
N THR A 66 -18.65 3.09 -5.72
CA THR A 66 -20.07 3.22 -6.08
C THR A 66 -20.40 4.65 -6.48
N SER A 67 -19.76 5.63 -5.82
CA SER A 67 -19.85 7.07 -6.15
C SER A 67 -18.55 7.79 -5.81
N GLY A 68 -18.42 9.04 -6.27
CA GLY A 68 -17.21 9.85 -6.07
C GLY A 68 -16.14 9.60 -7.13
N THR A 69 -14.97 10.23 -6.95
CA THR A 69 -13.86 10.16 -7.92
C THR A 69 -12.54 9.80 -7.26
N VAL A 70 -11.70 9.06 -8.01
CA VAL A 70 -10.34 8.68 -7.60
C VAL A 70 -9.36 9.17 -8.65
N HIS A 71 -8.28 9.81 -8.20
CA HIS A 71 -7.21 10.30 -9.06
C HIS A 71 -5.86 9.71 -8.63
N LEU A 72 -5.02 9.41 -9.62
CA LEU A 72 -3.61 9.09 -9.44
C LEU A 72 -2.79 10.17 -10.14
N GLY A 73 -2.15 11.06 -9.36
CA GLY A 73 -1.64 12.33 -9.86
C GLY A 73 -2.78 13.17 -10.43
N ASP A 74 -2.64 13.58 -11.70
CA ASP A 74 -3.65 14.37 -12.41
C ASP A 74 -4.67 13.53 -13.18
N GLU A 75 -4.49 12.19 -13.22
CA GLU A 75 -5.36 11.29 -13.97
C GLU A 75 -6.52 10.76 -13.13
N GLU A 76 -7.76 11.00 -13.58
CA GLU A 76 -8.95 10.41 -12.97
C GLU A 76 -9.10 8.96 -13.39
N ILE A 77 -8.80 8.03 -12.47
CA ILE A 77 -8.83 6.58 -12.74
C ILE A 77 -10.24 5.97 -12.67
N THR A 78 -11.20 6.67 -12.09
CA THR A 78 -12.58 6.19 -11.91
C THR A 78 -13.28 5.91 -13.24
N LYS A 79 -12.96 6.72 -14.27
CA LYS A 79 -13.59 6.67 -15.60
C LYS A 79 -12.83 5.82 -16.61
N LEU A 80 -11.64 5.32 -16.26
CA LEU A 80 -10.86 4.50 -17.16
C LEU A 80 -11.58 3.18 -17.49
N ARG A 81 -11.45 2.71 -18.72
CA ARG A 81 -11.86 1.35 -19.10
C ARG A 81 -10.97 0.33 -18.41
N ASP A 82 -11.42 -0.90 -18.25
CA ASP A 82 -10.69 -1.95 -17.51
C ASP A 82 -9.31 -2.24 -18.09
N ASP A 83 -9.15 -2.21 -19.41
CA ASP A 83 -7.85 -2.40 -20.07
C ASP A 83 -6.89 -1.25 -19.76
N ASP A 84 -7.37 0.00 -19.82
CA ASP A 84 -6.58 1.19 -19.54
C ASP A 84 -6.17 1.24 -18.05
N LEU A 85 -7.10 0.90 -17.15
CA LEU A 85 -6.85 0.79 -15.71
C LEU A 85 -5.85 -0.33 -15.39
N THR A 86 -5.92 -1.45 -16.12
CA THR A 86 -4.97 -2.56 -15.96
C THR A 86 -3.58 -2.18 -16.44
N ALA A 87 -3.47 -1.45 -17.56
CA ALA A 87 -2.20 -0.92 -18.06
C ALA A 87 -1.59 0.11 -17.08
N LEU A 88 -2.43 1.01 -16.53
CA LEU A 88 -2.01 1.98 -15.53
C LEU A 88 -1.46 1.28 -14.28
N ARG A 89 -2.19 0.30 -13.71
CA ARG A 89 -1.74 -0.46 -12.54
C ARG A 89 -0.37 -1.11 -12.75
N ARG A 90 -0.16 -1.78 -13.87
CA ARG A 90 1.12 -2.43 -14.18
C ARG A 90 2.31 -1.48 -14.20
N ARG A 91 2.10 -0.23 -14.58
CA ARG A 91 3.17 0.75 -14.81
C ARG A 91 3.38 1.71 -13.64
N ARG A 92 2.30 2.10 -12.97
CA ARG A 92 2.30 3.20 -11.99
C ARG A 92 2.02 2.77 -10.55
N ILE A 93 1.60 1.52 -10.32
CA ILE A 93 1.23 1.03 -8.99
C ILE A 93 2.03 -0.23 -8.65
N GLY A 94 2.66 -0.23 -7.48
CA GLY A 94 3.27 -1.41 -6.89
C GLY A 94 2.40 -2.00 -5.79
N PHE A 95 2.42 -3.33 -5.62
CA PHE A 95 1.70 -4.03 -4.56
C PHE A 95 2.62 -4.94 -3.76
N VAL A 96 2.50 -4.86 -2.43
CA VAL A 96 3.10 -5.77 -1.47
C VAL A 96 1.99 -6.32 -0.58
N PHE A 97 1.85 -7.65 -0.50
CA PHE A 97 0.80 -8.32 0.26
C PHE A 97 1.39 -9.12 1.42
N GLN A 98 0.59 -9.39 2.43
CA GLN A 98 0.92 -10.25 3.56
C GLN A 98 1.35 -11.66 3.11
N ALA A 99 0.69 -12.23 2.12
CA ALA A 99 0.95 -13.57 1.58
C ALA A 99 2.06 -13.61 0.50
N PHE A 100 2.87 -12.52 0.37
CA PHE A 100 3.96 -12.34 -0.61
C PHE A 100 3.51 -12.41 -2.09
N ASN A 101 2.58 -13.28 -2.43
CA ASN A 101 2.02 -13.50 -3.78
C ASN A 101 3.10 -13.67 -4.86
N LEU A 102 4.19 -14.39 -4.53
CA LEU A 102 5.20 -14.79 -5.49
C LEU A 102 4.70 -15.97 -6.33
N VAL A 103 5.07 -15.99 -7.60
CA VAL A 103 4.79 -17.14 -8.47
C VAL A 103 5.77 -18.25 -8.12
N PRO A 104 5.32 -19.41 -7.58
CA PRO A 104 6.20 -20.40 -6.98
C PRO A 104 7.10 -21.15 -7.98
N THR A 105 6.70 -21.17 -9.25
CA THR A 105 7.47 -21.79 -10.35
C THR A 105 8.58 -20.90 -10.89
N LEU A 106 8.54 -19.59 -10.60
CA LEU A 106 9.50 -18.60 -11.05
C LEU A 106 10.61 -18.41 -10.01
N THR A 107 11.82 -18.14 -10.46
CA THR A 107 12.93 -17.70 -9.62
C THR A 107 12.68 -16.28 -9.06
N VAL A 108 13.48 -15.85 -8.08
CA VAL A 108 13.50 -14.46 -7.55
C VAL A 108 13.64 -13.46 -8.71
N LYS A 109 14.64 -13.70 -9.59
CA LYS A 109 14.87 -12.82 -10.76
C LYS A 109 13.65 -12.71 -11.67
N GLU A 110 12.99 -13.82 -11.94
CA GLU A 110 11.81 -13.86 -12.81
C GLU A 110 10.60 -13.22 -12.11
N ASN A 111 10.38 -13.47 -10.81
CA ASN A 111 9.36 -12.78 -10.04
C ASN A 111 9.54 -11.25 -10.07
N ILE A 112 10.77 -10.74 -9.88
CA ILE A 112 11.06 -9.30 -9.93
C ILE A 112 10.76 -8.73 -11.33
N ARG A 113 10.98 -9.48 -12.39
CA ARG A 113 10.77 -9.06 -13.79
C ARG A 113 9.34 -9.27 -14.30
N LEU A 114 8.51 -9.98 -13.54
CA LEU A 114 7.15 -10.33 -13.93
C LEU A 114 6.29 -9.14 -14.40
N PRO A 115 6.33 -7.95 -13.78
CA PRO A 115 5.55 -6.81 -14.27
C PRO A 115 5.89 -6.40 -15.71
N PHE A 116 7.14 -6.56 -16.13
CA PHE A 116 7.57 -6.28 -17.51
C PHE A 116 7.06 -7.33 -18.50
N GLU A 117 7.09 -8.61 -18.09
CA GLU A 117 6.58 -9.72 -18.90
C GLU A 117 5.06 -9.62 -19.10
N LEU A 118 4.33 -9.21 -18.04
CA LEU A 118 2.90 -8.94 -18.13
C LEU A 118 2.55 -7.72 -19.01
N ASP A 119 3.49 -6.80 -19.25
CA ASP A 119 3.37 -5.66 -20.17
C ASP A 119 3.95 -5.98 -21.56
N ASP A 120 4.22 -7.27 -21.85
CA ASP A 120 4.79 -7.81 -23.08
C ASP A 120 6.06 -7.05 -23.54
N ARG A 121 6.93 -6.70 -22.57
CA ARG A 121 8.16 -5.95 -22.85
C ARG A 121 9.34 -6.42 -21.98
N ARG A 122 10.53 -6.07 -22.43
CA ARG A 122 11.76 -6.26 -21.64
C ARG A 122 12.16 -4.95 -20.96
N PRO A 123 12.76 -5.01 -19.75
CA PRO A 123 13.30 -3.83 -19.10
C PRO A 123 14.34 -3.13 -19.98
N LYS A 124 14.26 -1.80 -20.11
CA LYS A 124 15.26 -0.95 -20.77
C LYS A 124 16.58 -0.92 -19.96
N ALA A 125 17.61 -0.27 -20.48
CA ALA A 125 18.92 -0.24 -19.83
C ALA A 125 18.89 0.45 -18.45
N ASP A 126 18.18 1.58 -18.35
CA ASP A 126 17.97 2.31 -17.11
C ASP A 126 17.11 1.55 -16.08
N GLU A 127 16.07 0.84 -16.55
CA GLU A 127 15.24 -0.03 -15.71
C GLU A 127 16.04 -1.23 -15.20
N ARG A 128 16.94 -1.81 -16.01
CA ARG A 128 17.84 -2.89 -15.56
C ARG A 128 18.82 -2.41 -14.49
N ALA A 129 19.38 -1.22 -14.66
CA ALA A 129 20.25 -0.61 -13.67
C ALA A 129 19.49 -0.36 -12.36
N TRP A 130 18.26 0.13 -12.45
CA TRP A 130 17.37 0.32 -11.31
C TRP A 130 17.06 -0.99 -10.58
N ILE A 131 16.65 -2.03 -11.32
CA ILE A 131 16.39 -3.36 -10.74
C ILE A 131 17.64 -3.86 -10.00
N SER A 132 18.84 -3.68 -10.58
CA SER A 132 20.09 -4.07 -9.92
C SER A 132 20.31 -3.31 -8.60
N THR A 133 20.03 -1.99 -8.58
CA THR A 133 20.08 -1.19 -7.35
C THR A 133 19.10 -1.69 -6.30
N VAL A 134 17.86 -1.95 -6.68
CA VAL A 134 16.83 -2.49 -5.77
C VAL A 134 17.23 -3.86 -5.22
N VAL A 135 17.70 -4.77 -6.08
CA VAL A 135 18.16 -6.11 -5.69
C VAL A 135 19.31 -6.02 -4.67
N HIS A 136 20.28 -5.13 -4.92
CA HIS A 136 21.41 -4.89 -4.02
C HIS A 136 20.95 -4.36 -2.66
N ARG A 137 20.12 -3.31 -2.64
CA ARG A 137 19.58 -2.72 -1.40
C ARG A 137 18.76 -3.71 -0.57
N LEU A 138 18.10 -4.66 -1.22
CA LEU A 138 17.29 -5.69 -0.58
C LEU A 138 18.10 -6.95 -0.18
N GLY A 139 19.41 -7.01 -0.50
CA GLY A 139 20.27 -8.15 -0.20
C GLY A 139 19.82 -9.45 -0.87
N LEU A 140 19.41 -9.34 -2.14
CA LEU A 140 18.87 -10.49 -2.91
C LEU A 140 19.83 -11.03 -3.99
N GLU A 141 21.06 -10.48 -4.11
CA GLU A 141 21.99 -10.83 -5.19
C GLU A 141 22.27 -12.33 -5.25
N ASP A 142 22.56 -12.93 -4.09
CA ASP A 142 22.87 -14.36 -3.97
C ASP A 142 21.61 -15.25 -4.04
N ARG A 143 20.42 -14.67 -4.13
CA ARG A 143 19.14 -15.37 -4.16
C ARG A 143 18.44 -15.35 -5.51
N LEU A 144 18.97 -14.63 -6.50
CA LEU A 144 18.32 -14.41 -7.81
C LEU A 144 17.92 -15.68 -8.55
N LYS A 145 18.61 -16.80 -8.30
CA LYS A 145 18.34 -18.10 -8.93
C LYS A 145 17.43 -19.01 -8.10
N HIS A 146 17.16 -18.65 -6.84
CA HIS A 146 16.31 -19.44 -5.95
C HIS A 146 14.82 -19.24 -6.30
N ARG A 147 14.02 -20.23 -5.95
CA ARG A 147 12.55 -20.18 -6.02
C ARG A 147 11.96 -19.82 -4.66
N PRO A 148 10.70 -19.36 -4.60
CA PRO A 148 10.06 -18.96 -3.34
C PRO A 148 10.14 -20.01 -2.22
N ASN A 149 10.01 -21.29 -2.52
CA ASN A 149 10.10 -22.38 -1.54
C ASN A 149 11.52 -22.61 -0.97
N GLU A 150 12.54 -21.98 -1.53
CA GLU A 150 13.94 -22.03 -1.08
C GLU A 150 14.32 -20.78 -0.25
N LEU A 151 13.36 -19.89 0.03
CA LEU A 151 13.55 -18.61 0.70
C LEU A 151 12.90 -18.60 2.07
N SER A 152 13.52 -17.89 3.04
CA SER A 152 12.82 -17.51 4.28
C SER A 152 11.67 -16.54 4.01
N GLY A 153 10.71 -16.40 4.94
CA GLY A 153 9.61 -15.45 4.83
C GLY A 153 10.07 -14.01 4.57
N GLY A 154 11.10 -13.57 5.30
CA GLY A 154 11.70 -12.24 5.08
C GLY A 154 12.33 -12.09 3.68
N GLN A 155 12.96 -13.14 3.14
CA GLN A 155 13.51 -13.13 1.77
C GLN A 155 12.38 -13.12 0.72
N GLN A 156 11.29 -13.83 0.96
CA GLN A 156 10.12 -13.80 0.09
C GLN A 156 9.50 -12.41 0.08
N GLN A 157 9.33 -11.77 1.24
CA GLN A 157 8.79 -10.42 1.34
C GLN A 157 9.70 -9.40 0.66
N ARG A 158 11.02 -9.47 0.87
CA ARG A 158 11.97 -8.62 0.15
C ARG A 158 11.89 -8.82 -1.37
N THR A 159 11.67 -10.05 -1.83
CA THR A 159 11.43 -10.34 -3.25
C THR A 159 10.12 -9.70 -3.76
N ALA A 160 9.05 -9.74 -2.98
CA ALA A 160 7.79 -9.08 -3.31
C ALA A 160 7.94 -7.55 -3.38
N ILE A 161 8.69 -6.96 -2.46
CA ILE A 161 9.04 -5.53 -2.48
C ILE A 161 9.89 -5.19 -3.71
N ALA A 162 10.90 -6.01 -4.04
CA ALA A 162 11.72 -5.82 -5.23
C ALA A 162 10.88 -5.86 -6.51
N ARG A 163 9.93 -6.78 -6.61
CA ARG A 163 8.98 -6.85 -7.72
C ARG A 163 8.11 -5.61 -7.80
N ALA A 164 7.59 -5.14 -6.67
CA ALA A 164 6.73 -3.96 -6.61
C ALA A 164 7.47 -2.68 -7.02
N LEU A 165 8.75 -2.55 -6.68
CA LEU A 165 9.59 -1.40 -7.01
C LEU A 165 10.22 -1.47 -8.42
N ALA A 166 10.20 -2.63 -9.08
CA ALA A 166 10.94 -2.87 -10.32
C ALA A 166 10.56 -1.92 -11.45
N THR A 167 9.29 -1.53 -11.55
CA THR A 167 8.75 -0.62 -12.57
C THR A 167 8.89 0.86 -12.22
N ARG A 168 9.46 1.22 -11.06
CA ARG A 168 9.45 2.59 -10.50
C ARG A 168 8.03 3.14 -10.41
N PRO A 169 7.14 2.50 -9.65
CA PRO A 169 5.75 2.95 -9.56
C PRO A 169 5.67 4.32 -8.90
N ASP A 170 4.62 5.09 -9.25
CA ASP A 170 4.33 6.37 -8.60
C ASP A 170 3.96 6.18 -7.12
N ILE A 171 3.24 5.09 -6.84
CA ILE A 171 2.78 4.73 -5.50
C ILE A 171 2.87 3.22 -5.26
N LEU A 172 3.23 2.84 -4.05
CA LEU A 172 3.26 1.46 -3.58
C LEU A 172 2.20 1.27 -2.50
N PHE A 173 1.35 0.27 -2.66
CA PHE A 173 0.39 -0.17 -1.67
C PHE A 173 0.90 -1.43 -0.96
N ALA A 174 0.88 -1.41 0.38
CA ALA A 174 1.33 -2.52 1.20
C ALA A 174 0.21 -2.94 2.17
N ASP A 175 -0.31 -4.15 2.00
CA ASP A 175 -1.37 -4.71 2.84
C ASP A 175 -0.75 -5.70 3.82
N GLU A 176 -0.71 -5.32 5.11
CA GLU A 176 -0.12 -6.12 6.20
C GLU A 176 1.27 -6.70 5.85
N PRO A 177 2.25 -5.89 5.39
CA PRO A 177 3.48 -6.40 4.79
C PRO A 177 4.37 -7.18 5.75
N THR A 178 4.10 -7.14 7.04
CA THR A 178 4.85 -7.82 8.11
C THR A 178 4.05 -8.94 8.80
N GLY A 179 2.76 -9.11 8.46
CA GLY A 179 1.85 -9.98 9.20
C GLY A 179 2.23 -11.47 9.21
N ASN A 180 3.02 -11.95 8.25
CA ASN A 180 3.52 -13.34 8.17
C ASN A 180 5.01 -13.47 8.54
N LEU A 181 5.60 -12.45 9.16
CA LEU A 181 7.02 -12.41 9.48
C LEU A 181 7.27 -12.48 10.99
N ASP A 182 8.42 -13.03 11.35
CA ASP A 182 8.95 -12.85 12.70
C ASP A 182 9.32 -11.38 12.98
N ALA A 183 9.43 -11.01 14.25
CA ALA A 183 9.67 -9.62 14.65
C ALA A 183 10.98 -9.02 14.09
N LYS A 184 12.01 -9.83 13.85
CA LYS A 184 13.28 -9.37 13.25
C LYS A 184 13.08 -9.05 11.77
N SER A 185 12.53 -10.01 11.02
CA SER A 185 12.24 -9.85 9.59
C SER A 185 11.25 -8.72 9.34
N GLY A 186 10.26 -8.54 10.21
CA GLY A 186 9.31 -7.42 10.15
C GLY A 186 10.02 -6.07 10.25
N ARG A 187 10.91 -5.90 11.24
CA ARG A 187 11.71 -4.65 11.37
C ARG A 187 12.59 -4.38 10.15
N GLU A 188 13.23 -5.43 9.60
CA GLU A 188 14.04 -5.30 8.39
C GLU A 188 13.19 -4.83 7.18
N VAL A 189 11.99 -5.37 7.02
CA VAL A 189 11.05 -4.96 5.96
C VAL A 189 10.62 -3.51 6.15
N MET A 190 10.28 -3.07 7.37
CA MET A 190 9.90 -1.68 7.62
C MET A 190 11.05 -0.71 7.41
N ALA A 191 12.28 -1.08 7.78
CA ALA A 191 13.48 -0.28 7.48
C ALA A 191 13.66 -0.09 5.97
N ILE A 192 13.49 -1.15 5.18
CA ILE A 192 13.55 -1.11 3.71
C ILE A 192 12.46 -0.18 3.13
N MET A 193 11.24 -0.24 3.63
CA MET A 193 10.16 0.65 3.17
C MET A 193 10.46 2.11 3.51
N SER A 194 10.97 2.39 4.72
CA SER A 194 11.39 3.74 5.11
C SER A 194 12.56 4.25 4.26
N GLU A 195 13.51 3.37 3.90
CA GLU A 195 14.58 3.70 2.95
C GLU A 195 14.05 3.99 1.54
N ALA A 196 13.07 3.22 1.07
CA ALA A 196 12.46 3.46 -0.23
C ALA A 196 11.81 4.86 -0.32
N VAL A 197 11.15 5.31 0.75
CA VAL A 197 10.62 6.67 0.84
C VAL A 197 11.74 7.69 0.83
N ARG A 198 12.72 7.55 1.73
CA ARG A 198 13.77 8.54 1.95
C ARG A 198 14.75 8.66 0.78
N ASP A 199 15.23 7.52 0.26
CA ASP A 199 16.33 7.45 -0.70
C ASP A 199 15.83 7.46 -2.16
N PHE A 200 14.62 6.96 -2.40
CA PHE A 200 14.04 6.87 -3.76
C PHE A 200 12.85 7.81 -3.96
N GLY A 201 12.39 8.52 -2.92
CA GLY A 201 11.21 9.38 -3.01
C GLY A 201 9.92 8.59 -3.26
N GLN A 202 9.89 7.30 -2.89
CA GLN A 202 8.73 6.44 -3.12
C GLN A 202 7.56 6.86 -2.23
N SER A 203 6.37 7.01 -2.82
CA SER A 203 5.13 7.18 -2.04
C SER A 203 4.61 5.82 -1.64
N ILE A 204 4.28 5.62 -0.36
CA ILE A 204 3.80 4.32 0.15
C ILE A 204 2.52 4.53 0.96
N VAL A 205 1.49 3.72 0.68
CA VAL A 205 0.31 3.55 1.53
C VAL A 205 0.37 2.17 2.17
N LEU A 206 0.43 2.13 3.48
CA LEU A 206 0.57 0.94 4.30
C LEU A 206 -0.74 0.70 5.06
N VAL A 207 -1.37 -0.45 4.88
CA VAL A 207 -2.48 -0.91 5.73
C VAL A 207 -1.92 -1.85 6.79
N THR A 208 -2.20 -1.58 8.04
CA THR A 208 -1.80 -2.44 9.16
C THR A 208 -2.70 -2.22 10.38
N HIS A 209 -2.75 -3.21 11.25
CA HIS A 209 -3.35 -3.12 12.59
C HIS A 209 -2.29 -3.04 13.71
N ASP A 210 -1.00 -3.17 13.36
CA ASP A 210 0.11 -3.15 14.32
C ASP A 210 0.61 -1.70 14.54
N PRO A 211 0.48 -1.13 15.78
CA PRO A 211 0.97 0.21 16.09
C PRO A 211 2.48 0.37 15.92
N ILE A 212 3.27 -0.69 16.13
CA ILE A 212 4.73 -0.66 15.95
C ILE A 212 5.09 -0.47 14.49
N VAL A 213 4.37 -1.16 13.61
CA VAL A 213 4.54 -1.04 12.15
C VAL A 213 4.10 0.34 11.67
N ALA A 214 2.95 0.82 12.12
CA ALA A 214 2.41 2.13 11.73
C ALA A 214 3.26 3.30 12.25
N ALA A 215 3.99 3.14 13.35
CA ALA A 215 4.89 4.17 13.88
C ALA A 215 6.09 4.49 12.98
N HIS A 216 6.34 3.69 11.95
CA HIS A 216 7.31 4.03 10.90
C HIS A 216 6.79 5.06 9.88
N ALA A 217 5.49 5.38 9.91
CA ALA A 217 4.86 6.27 8.93
C ALA A 217 5.11 7.75 9.24
N ASP A 218 5.08 8.58 8.19
CA ASP A 218 5.07 10.05 8.29
C ASP A 218 3.67 10.59 8.65
N ARG A 219 2.62 9.79 8.42
CA ARG A 219 1.22 10.11 8.68
C ARG A 219 0.45 8.82 8.96
N VAL A 220 -0.42 8.83 9.96
CA VAL A 220 -1.34 7.71 10.26
C VAL A 220 -2.77 8.21 10.12
N ILE A 221 -3.56 7.54 9.29
CA ILE A 221 -4.98 7.81 9.07
C ILE A 221 -5.77 6.68 9.70
N PHE A 222 -6.72 7.02 10.55
CA PHE A 222 -7.60 6.05 11.20
C PHE A 222 -8.95 6.03 10.50
N ILE A 223 -9.38 4.84 10.09
CA ILE A 223 -10.68 4.60 9.45
C ILE A 223 -11.59 3.88 10.44
N ALA A 224 -12.78 4.44 10.65
CA ALA A 224 -13.85 3.83 11.41
C ALA A 224 -15.17 3.96 10.64
N ASP A 225 -15.97 2.90 10.62
CA ASP A 225 -17.27 2.87 9.95
C ASP A 225 -17.26 3.42 8.50
N GLY A 226 -16.21 3.08 7.76
CA GLY A 226 -16.05 3.48 6.37
C GLY A 226 -15.70 4.95 6.15
N THR A 227 -15.32 5.69 7.20
CA THR A 227 -14.93 7.11 7.13
C THR A 227 -13.59 7.37 7.82
N PRO A 228 -12.81 8.38 7.39
CA PRO A 228 -11.67 8.86 8.18
C PRO A 228 -12.15 9.44 9.51
N ALA A 229 -11.73 8.84 10.63
CA ALA A 229 -12.11 9.25 11.98
C ALA A 229 -11.19 10.32 12.54
N THR A 230 -9.88 10.12 12.39
CA THR A 230 -8.82 11.05 12.83
C THR A 230 -7.50 10.73 12.14
N GLU A 231 -6.48 11.58 12.33
CA GLU A 231 -5.14 11.35 11.81
C GLU A 231 -4.05 11.85 12.76
N LEU A 232 -2.88 11.24 12.69
CA LEU A 232 -1.67 11.68 13.35
C LEU A 232 -0.63 12.07 12.28
N ASN A 233 -0.09 13.27 12.39
CA ASN A 233 0.95 13.82 11.52
C ASN A 233 2.23 14.14 12.27
N ASP A 234 2.13 14.34 13.61
CA ASP A 234 3.22 14.69 14.50
C ASP A 234 3.25 13.73 15.68
N SER A 235 4.44 13.55 16.27
CA SER A 235 4.64 12.72 17.48
C SER A 235 4.08 11.29 17.34
N ILE A 236 4.26 10.71 16.15
CA ILE A 236 3.80 9.35 15.86
C ILE A 236 4.64 8.36 16.66
N SER A 237 4.01 7.70 17.63
CA SER A 237 4.62 6.63 18.42
C SER A 237 3.64 5.47 18.58
N PRO A 238 4.13 4.24 18.87
CA PRO A 238 3.25 3.10 19.10
C PRO A 238 2.21 3.37 20.19
N GLU A 239 2.60 4.10 21.26
CA GLU A 239 1.72 4.44 22.38
C GLU A 239 0.62 5.43 21.96
N ALA A 240 0.98 6.49 21.21
CA ALA A 240 0.01 7.46 20.70
C ALA A 240 -1.00 6.80 19.74
N ILE A 241 -0.52 5.91 18.87
CA ILE A 241 -1.35 5.14 17.95
C ILE A 241 -2.30 4.22 18.73
N ALA A 242 -1.78 3.47 19.72
CA ALA A 242 -2.60 2.55 20.51
C ALA A 242 -3.68 3.31 21.32
N SER A 243 -3.33 4.46 21.93
CA SER A 243 -4.30 5.31 22.62
C SER A 243 -5.40 5.81 21.68
N THR A 244 -5.03 6.28 20.48
CA THR A 244 -6.01 6.74 19.47
C THR A 244 -6.94 5.62 19.01
N MET A 245 -6.43 4.39 18.87
CA MET A 245 -7.25 3.22 18.53
C MET A 245 -8.27 2.92 19.62
N LEU A 246 -7.86 2.94 20.90
CA LEU A 246 -8.78 2.73 22.02
C LEU A 246 -9.90 3.78 22.06
N ASP A 247 -9.56 5.05 21.87
CA ASP A 247 -10.55 6.14 21.81
C ASP A 247 -11.57 5.95 20.68
N ILE A 248 -11.16 5.38 19.54
CA ILE A 248 -12.04 5.09 18.40
C ILE A 248 -12.98 3.94 18.78
N ASP A 249 -12.45 2.85 19.34
CA ASP A 249 -13.24 1.67 19.72
C ASP A 249 -14.30 2.04 20.79
N GLU A 250 -13.93 2.83 21.82
CA GLU A 250 -14.87 3.29 22.87
C GLU A 250 -16.02 4.16 22.29
N ARG A 251 -15.72 5.00 21.29
CA ARG A 251 -16.76 5.79 20.59
C ARG A 251 -17.72 4.91 19.79
N ALA A 252 -17.18 3.92 19.10
CA ALA A 252 -17.99 2.97 18.34
C ALA A 252 -18.95 2.19 19.26
N ASP A 253 -18.46 1.66 20.38
CA ASP A 253 -19.27 0.93 21.37
C ASP A 253 -20.37 1.82 21.99
N SER A 254 -20.05 3.08 22.26
CA SER A 254 -21.02 4.04 22.82
C SER A 254 -22.12 4.44 21.84
N ALA A 255 -21.87 4.35 20.53
CA ALA A 255 -22.84 4.63 19.47
C ALA A 255 -23.83 3.45 19.26
N VAL A 256 -23.38 2.20 19.46
CA VAL A 256 -24.21 0.99 19.32
C VAL A 256 -25.14 0.79 20.52
N SER A 257 -24.81 1.38 21.68
CA SER A 257 -25.57 1.25 22.94
C SER A 257 -26.71 2.27 23.10
N ARG A 258 -26.97 3.09 22.08
CA ARG A 258 -28.08 4.08 22.02
C ARG A 258 -29.09 3.70 20.94
#